data_23b21b394ed7efdac059f9c3e4765754
#
_entry.id   23b21b394ed7efdac059f9c3e4765754
#
_cell.length_a   1.000
_cell.length_b   1.000
_cell.length_c   1.000
_cell.angle_alpha   90.00
_cell.angle_beta   90.00
_cell.angle_gamma   90.00
#
_symmetry.space_group_name_H-M   'P 1'
#
loop_
_entity.id
_entity.type
_entity.pdbx_description
1 polymer ?
#
loop_
_entity_poly.entity_id
_entity_poly.type
_entity_poly.pdbx_seq_one_letter_code
_entity_poly.pdbx_strand_id
1 'polypeptide(L)'
;MTFGKLGKPVQFISRPYEECLSDIAVTHYPRYKIDMKLHSGETIFDKMGISYDELRSMDNPVEPVSKYYKSKLKKGESLWWANDNADNVVPATVSLWCTLTKEMKEEYIAKGYVLFPETTTSKYNRYALWLVTQQGIVNTSIRDDFSAGGQVYMRTKSGVEIQMPAVYGRIEKYRKKIKKALYEFDAETLQSSWDVATIDEDRVMQWINIVASKCNYGMGDSVVKDVLECIFY
;
A
#
# COMPACT_ATOMS: atom_id res chain seq x y z
N MET A 1 -7.52 -8.65 -28.67
CA MET A 1 -6.22 -9.35 -28.66
C MET A 1 -6.11 -10.15 -29.93
N THR A 2 -5.08 -9.94 -30.73
CA THR A 2 -4.93 -10.56 -32.04
C THR A 2 -3.92 -11.69 -31.94
N PHE A 3 -4.30 -12.90 -32.29
CA PHE A 3 -3.38 -14.02 -32.42
C PHE A 3 -3.35 -14.47 -33.86
N GLY A 4 -2.21 -14.31 -34.51
CA GLY A 4 -1.96 -14.80 -35.85
C GLY A 4 -0.89 -15.88 -35.81
N LYS A 5 -1.15 -17.04 -36.44
CA LYS A 5 -0.12 -18.02 -36.75
C LYS A 5 0.37 -17.73 -38.18
N LEU A 6 1.68 -17.64 -38.36
CA LEU A 6 2.26 -17.34 -39.67
C LEU A 6 1.66 -18.26 -40.76
N GLY A 7 1.10 -17.68 -41.85
CA GLY A 7 0.47 -18.43 -42.93
C GLY A 7 -1.00 -18.79 -42.79
N LYS A 8 -1.69 -18.34 -41.69
CA LYS A 8 -3.15 -18.49 -41.56
C LYS A 8 -3.83 -17.12 -41.47
N PRO A 9 -5.07 -17.01 -41.98
CA PRO A 9 -5.83 -15.75 -41.85
C PRO A 9 -6.03 -15.38 -40.37
N VAL A 10 -5.84 -14.11 -40.06
CA VAL A 10 -6.07 -13.57 -38.72
C VAL A 10 -7.57 -13.58 -38.43
N GLN A 11 -7.99 -14.23 -37.37
CA GLN A 11 -9.37 -14.21 -36.89
C GLN A 11 -9.50 -13.26 -35.70
N PHE A 12 -10.49 -12.36 -35.78
CA PHE A 12 -10.86 -11.47 -34.68
C PHE A 12 -12.06 -12.07 -33.95
N ILE A 13 -11.94 -12.25 -32.64
CA ILE A 13 -13.03 -12.69 -31.78
C ILE A 13 -13.35 -11.52 -30.84
N SER A 14 -14.64 -11.11 -30.84
CA SER A 14 -15.16 -10.12 -29.91
C SER A 14 -16.24 -10.79 -29.06
N ARG A 15 -16.18 -10.58 -27.76
CA ARG A 15 -17.16 -11.08 -26.78
C ARG A 15 -17.42 -10.01 -25.73
N PRO A 16 -18.62 -9.95 -25.14
CA PRO A 16 -18.90 -9.13 -23.97
C PRO A 16 -17.89 -9.42 -22.86
N TYR A 17 -17.49 -8.39 -22.13
CA TYR A 17 -16.44 -8.52 -21.09
C TYR A 17 -16.87 -9.51 -20.00
N GLU A 18 -18.10 -9.41 -19.53
CA GLU A 18 -18.69 -10.25 -18.50
C GLU A 18 -18.71 -11.75 -18.87
N GLU A 19 -18.84 -12.08 -20.16
CA GLU A 19 -18.79 -13.46 -20.65
C GLU A 19 -17.38 -14.06 -20.69
N CYS A 20 -16.36 -13.24 -20.52
CA CYS A 20 -14.96 -13.66 -20.56
C CYS A 20 -14.32 -13.73 -19.17
N LEU A 21 -15.03 -13.43 -18.10
CA LEU A 21 -14.50 -13.41 -16.74
C LEU A 21 -14.57 -14.79 -16.12
N SER A 22 -13.43 -15.50 -16.12
CA SER A 22 -13.35 -16.86 -15.62
C SER A 22 -13.24 -16.96 -14.11
N ASP A 23 -12.61 -15.94 -13.48
CA ASP A 23 -12.34 -15.94 -12.04
C ASP A 23 -11.90 -14.55 -11.59
N ILE A 24 -11.81 -14.35 -10.27
CA ILE A 24 -11.16 -13.20 -9.65
C ILE A 24 -9.93 -13.71 -8.89
N ALA A 25 -8.75 -13.29 -9.30
CA ALA A 25 -7.55 -13.54 -8.53
C ALA A 25 -7.43 -12.45 -7.46
N VAL A 26 -7.43 -12.85 -6.20
CA VAL A 26 -7.16 -11.96 -5.06
C VAL A 26 -5.66 -12.01 -4.80
N THR A 27 -4.95 -11.00 -5.31
CA THR A 27 -3.56 -10.73 -4.97
C THR A 27 -3.53 -9.50 -4.05
N HIS A 28 -2.71 -8.49 -4.31
CA HIS A 28 -2.77 -7.20 -3.60
C HIS A 28 -4.06 -6.41 -3.94
N TYR A 29 -4.61 -6.65 -5.13
CA TYR A 29 -5.90 -6.12 -5.59
C TYR A 29 -6.67 -7.24 -6.28
N PRO A 30 -8.02 -7.24 -6.21
CA PRO A 30 -8.85 -8.13 -7.00
C PRO A 30 -8.58 -7.90 -8.49
N ARG A 31 -8.24 -8.94 -9.21
CA ARG A 31 -8.00 -8.92 -10.65
C ARG A 31 -8.87 -9.94 -11.32
N TYR A 32 -9.60 -9.52 -12.32
CA TYR A 32 -10.36 -10.45 -13.15
C TYR A 32 -9.41 -11.25 -14.04
N LYS A 33 -9.62 -12.57 -14.06
CA LYS A 33 -9.00 -13.44 -15.05
C LYS A 33 -9.90 -13.46 -16.27
N ILE A 34 -9.34 -13.03 -17.40
CA ILE A 34 -10.04 -13.00 -18.69
C ILE A 34 -9.66 -14.23 -19.47
N ASP A 35 -10.66 -15.02 -19.87
CA ASP A 35 -10.49 -16.14 -20.79
C ASP A 35 -11.49 -16.01 -21.94
N MET A 36 -10.97 -15.74 -23.14
CA MET A 36 -11.79 -15.57 -24.35
C MET A 36 -12.39 -16.88 -24.86
N LYS A 37 -12.00 -18.03 -24.28
CA LYS A 37 -12.50 -19.36 -24.68
C LYS A 37 -13.52 -19.92 -23.71
N LEU A 38 -13.96 -19.15 -22.71
CA LEU A 38 -14.99 -19.61 -21.77
C LEU A 38 -16.26 -19.98 -22.49
N HIS A 39 -16.86 -21.09 -22.04
CA HIS A 39 -18.21 -21.50 -22.47
C HIS A 39 -19.26 -20.89 -21.56
N SER A 40 -20.50 -20.90 -22.04
CA SER A 40 -21.67 -20.51 -21.23
C SER A 40 -21.74 -21.37 -19.97
N GLY A 41 -21.98 -20.75 -18.82
CA GLY A 41 -22.00 -21.43 -17.51
C GLY A 41 -20.66 -21.54 -16.79
N GLU A 42 -19.56 -21.02 -17.36
CA GLU A 42 -18.20 -21.10 -16.77
C GLU A 42 -17.70 -19.77 -16.20
N THR A 43 -18.47 -18.69 -16.34
CA THR A 43 -18.06 -17.38 -15.82
C THR A 43 -18.01 -17.35 -14.29
N ILE A 44 -17.33 -16.36 -13.73
CA ILE A 44 -17.33 -16.15 -12.28
C ILE A 44 -18.77 -15.87 -11.77
N PHE A 45 -19.59 -15.23 -12.56
CA PHE A 45 -21.00 -14.94 -12.24
C PHE A 45 -21.84 -16.21 -12.18
N ASP A 46 -21.67 -17.12 -13.14
CA ASP A 46 -22.31 -18.45 -13.11
C ASP A 46 -21.91 -19.23 -11.85
N LYS A 47 -20.63 -19.19 -11.49
CA LYS A 47 -20.09 -19.87 -10.29
C LYS A 47 -20.63 -19.29 -8.99
N MET A 48 -20.92 -17.98 -8.95
CA MET A 48 -21.53 -17.32 -7.80
C MET A 48 -23.05 -17.47 -7.76
N GLY A 49 -23.67 -17.87 -8.86
CA GLY A 49 -25.12 -17.97 -8.99
C GLY A 49 -25.83 -16.62 -9.04
N ILE A 50 -25.16 -15.59 -9.55
CA ILE A 50 -25.66 -14.23 -9.67
C ILE A 50 -25.22 -13.65 -11.01
N SER A 51 -26.12 -12.95 -11.73
CA SER A 51 -25.76 -12.30 -12.99
C SER A 51 -24.91 -11.05 -12.76
N TYR A 52 -24.17 -10.63 -13.80
CA TYR A 52 -23.40 -9.40 -13.76
C TYR A 52 -24.28 -8.18 -13.49
N ASP A 53 -25.45 -8.10 -14.14
CA ASP A 53 -26.36 -6.98 -13.97
C ASP A 53 -27.00 -6.94 -12.58
N GLU A 54 -27.36 -8.10 -12.02
CA GLU A 54 -27.81 -8.20 -10.62
C GLU A 54 -26.74 -7.74 -9.65
N LEU A 55 -25.51 -8.23 -9.80
CA LEU A 55 -24.39 -7.84 -8.93
C LEU A 55 -24.15 -6.32 -8.99
N ARG A 56 -24.21 -5.75 -10.20
CA ARG A 56 -24.00 -4.32 -10.44
C ARG A 56 -25.10 -3.45 -9.84
N SER A 57 -26.33 -3.96 -9.77
CA SER A 57 -27.49 -3.23 -9.24
C SER A 57 -27.68 -3.34 -7.72
N MET A 58 -26.86 -4.18 -7.05
CA MET A 58 -26.95 -4.35 -5.60
C MET A 58 -26.39 -3.15 -4.85
N ASP A 59 -27.01 -2.80 -3.73
CA ASP A 59 -26.47 -1.81 -2.78
C ASP A 59 -25.12 -2.25 -2.17
N ASN A 60 -24.94 -3.55 -1.98
CA ASN A 60 -23.70 -4.14 -1.46
C ASN A 60 -23.19 -5.29 -2.36
N PRO A 61 -22.52 -4.99 -3.49
CA PRO A 61 -22.02 -6.01 -4.40
C PRO A 61 -20.85 -6.85 -3.81
N VAL A 62 -20.27 -6.42 -2.70
CA VAL A 62 -19.17 -7.14 -2.05
C VAL A 62 -19.66 -8.38 -1.31
N GLU A 63 -20.88 -8.40 -0.83
CA GLU A 63 -21.45 -9.48 -0.03
C GLU A 63 -21.51 -10.83 -0.78
N PRO A 64 -22.11 -10.95 -1.99
CA PRO A 64 -22.13 -12.20 -2.74
C PRO A 64 -20.71 -12.67 -3.10
N VAL A 65 -19.82 -11.75 -3.46
CA VAL A 65 -18.42 -12.04 -3.76
C VAL A 65 -17.72 -12.60 -2.52
N SER A 66 -17.89 -11.98 -1.38
CA SER A 66 -17.35 -12.42 -0.09
C SER A 66 -17.86 -13.82 0.27
N LYS A 67 -19.17 -14.04 0.18
CA LYS A 67 -19.79 -15.35 0.45
C LYS A 67 -19.25 -16.46 -0.45
N TYR A 68 -19.08 -16.18 -1.75
CA TYR A 68 -18.50 -17.13 -2.69
C TYR A 68 -17.06 -17.51 -2.30
N TYR A 69 -16.22 -16.53 -2.00
CA TYR A 69 -14.82 -16.81 -1.63
C TYR A 69 -14.69 -17.48 -0.27
N LYS A 70 -15.51 -17.14 0.71
CA LYS A 70 -15.56 -17.84 2.01
C LYS A 70 -15.87 -19.33 1.83
N SER A 71 -16.76 -19.67 0.92
CA SER A 71 -17.06 -21.08 0.61
C SER A 71 -15.89 -21.87 0.00
N LYS A 72 -14.86 -21.17 -0.51
CA LYS A 72 -13.67 -21.76 -1.13
C LYS A 72 -12.45 -21.83 -0.20
N LEU A 73 -12.52 -21.21 0.98
CA LEU A 73 -11.42 -21.20 1.93
C LEU A 73 -11.17 -22.59 2.51
N LYS A 74 -9.88 -22.95 2.62
CA LYS A 74 -9.44 -24.12 3.36
C LYS A 74 -9.36 -23.83 4.85
N LYS A 75 -9.38 -24.87 5.67
CA LYS A 75 -9.27 -24.73 7.12
C LYS A 75 -7.96 -23.99 7.50
N GLY A 76 -8.10 -22.83 8.15
CA GLY A 76 -6.96 -21.97 8.55
C GLY A 76 -6.62 -20.85 7.57
N GLU A 77 -7.28 -20.78 6.41
CA GLU A 77 -7.19 -19.61 5.53
C GLU A 77 -8.22 -18.55 5.93
N SER A 78 -7.85 -17.29 5.87
CA SER A 78 -8.76 -16.15 6.09
C SER A 78 -8.67 -15.16 4.95
N LEU A 79 -9.80 -14.55 4.63
CA LEU A 79 -9.86 -13.41 3.72
C LEU A 79 -9.84 -12.14 4.57
N TRP A 80 -8.77 -11.38 4.52
CA TRP A 80 -8.60 -10.15 5.28
C TRP A 80 -9.71 -9.10 5.03
N TRP A 81 -10.33 -9.12 3.85
CA TRP A 81 -11.40 -8.21 3.43
C TRP A 81 -12.82 -8.77 3.66
N ALA A 82 -12.92 -10.01 4.13
CA ALA A 82 -14.19 -10.72 4.31
C ALA A 82 -14.33 -11.33 5.72
N ASN A 83 -13.68 -10.75 6.73
CA ASN A 83 -13.74 -11.24 8.10
C ASN A 83 -15.13 -11.02 8.72
N ASP A 84 -15.72 -12.13 9.21
CA ASP A 84 -17.05 -12.19 9.83
C ASP A 84 -17.09 -11.74 11.30
N ASN A 85 -16.10 -11.06 11.83
CA ASN A 85 -16.25 -10.40 13.13
C ASN A 85 -17.19 -9.19 13.02
N ALA A 86 -18.25 -9.37 12.23
CA ALA A 86 -19.27 -8.37 11.94
C ALA A 86 -20.21 -8.08 13.11
N ASP A 87 -20.09 -8.78 14.23
CA ASP A 87 -20.96 -8.52 15.39
C ASP A 87 -20.62 -7.20 16.11
N ASN A 88 -19.58 -6.49 15.67
CA ASN A 88 -19.22 -5.15 16.15
C ASN A 88 -18.71 -4.20 15.07
N VAL A 89 -18.97 -4.46 13.81
CA VAL A 89 -18.66 -3.49 12.76
C VAL A 89 -19.79 -2.47 12.68
N VAL A 90 -19.68 -1.43 13.48
CA VAL A 90 -20.07 -0.11 12.97
C VAL A 90 -19.48 -0.04 11.57
N PRO A 91 -20.26 0.25 10.49
CA PRO A 91 -19.67 0.45 9.18
C PRO A 91 -18.59 1.51 9.36
N ALA A 92 -17.33 1.08 9.35
CA ALA A 92 -16.22 1.99 9.41
C ALA A 92 -16.39 2.83 8.17
N THR A 93 -16.67 4.11 8.36
CA THR A 93 -16.74 5.08 7.28
C THR A 93 -15.31 5.16 6.76
N VAL A 94 -14.99 4.31 5.80
CA VAL A 94 -13.66 4.25 5.22
C VAL A 94 -13.52 5.47 4.32
N SER A 95 -12.61 6.35 4.67
CA SER A 95 -12.27 7.50 3.84
C SER A 95 -11.31 7.07 2.73
N LEU A 96 -11.54 7.58 1.53
CA LEU A 96 -10.59 7.40 0.45
C LEU A 96 -9.47 8.45 0.57
N TRP A 97 -8.23 8.04 0.35
CA TRP A 97 -7.07 8.94 0.37
C TRP A 97 -7.25 10.19 -0.50
N CYS A 98 -7.87 10.03 -1.68
CA CYS A 98 -8.10 11.16 -2.61
C CYS A 98 -9.01 12.25 -2.02
N THR A 99 -9.90 11.91 -1.07
CA THR A 99 -10.82 12.86 -0.44
C THR A 99 -10.21 13.65 0.72
N LEU A 100 -9.04 13.26 1.20
CA LEU A 100 -8.35 13.95 2.28
C LEU A 100 -7.76 15.29 1.82
N THR A 101 -7.70 16.26 2.73
CA THR A 101 -7.01 17.51 2.46
C THR A 101 -5.50 17.29 2.29
N LYS A 102 -4.82 18.25 1.69
CA LYS A 102 -3.37 18.20 1.51
C LYS A 102 -2.65 18.08 2.86
N GLU A 103 -3.09 18.84 3.84
CA GLU A 103 -2.52 18.86 5.19
C GLU A 103 -2.64 17.50 5.87
N MET A 104 -3.82 16.88 5.80
CA MET A 104 -4.04 15.52 6.35
C MET A 104 -3.14 14.48 5.67
N LYS A 105 -3.04 14.51 4.34
CA LYS A 105 -2.15 13.62 3.59
C LYS A 105 -0.70 13.76 4.03
N GLU A 106 -0.21 15.00 4.16
CA GLU A 106 1.15 15.27 4.60
C GLU A 106 1.40 14.82 6.05
N GLU A 107 0.40 14.91 6.93
CA GLU A 107 0.50 14.38 8.30
C GLU A 107 0.57 12.85 8.32
N TYR A 108 -0.29 12.16 7.56
CA TYR A 108 -0.24 10.71 7.48
C TYR A 108 1.05 10.19 6.84
N ILE A 109 1.59 10.88 5.83
CA ILE A 109 2.89 10.56 5.24
C ILE A 109 4.01 10.73 6.29
N ALA A 110 4.02 11.82 7.04
CA ALA A 110 5.01 12.05 8.09
C ALA A 110 4.93 10.99 9.20
N LYS A 111 3.72 10.67 9.68
CA LYS A 111 3.50 9.56 10.62
C LYS A 111 3.94 8.22 10.05
N GLY A 112 3.74 8.01 8.75
CA GLY A 112 4.20 6.82 8.04
C GLY A 112 5.72 6.67 8.07
N TYR A 113 6.47 7.73 7.81
CA TYR A 113 7.93 7.71 7.93
C TYR A 113 8.41 7.41 9.35
N VAL A 114 7.71 7.96 10.36
CA VAL A 114 8.05 7.75 11.77
C VAL A 114 7.80 6.33 12.20
N LEU A 115 6.58 5.84 12.05
CA LEU A 115 6.18 4.52 12.53
C LEU A 115 6.78 3.37 11.70
N PHE A 116 7.00 3.58 10.40
CA PHE A 116 7.40 2.55 9.46
C PHE A 116 8.64 3.01 8.66
N PRO A 117 9.82 3.05 9.27
CA PRO A 117 11.06 3.50 8.60
C PRO A 117 11.34 2.76 7.28
N GLU A 118 10.89 1.52 7.15
CA GLU A 118 11.01 0.72 5.93
C GLU A 118 10.25 1.31 4.72
N THR A 119 9.36 2.27 4.92
CA THR A 119 8.72 3.03 3.83
C THR A 119 9.74 3.80 3.00
N THR A 120 10.89 4.14 3.60
CA THR A 120 12.02 4.75 2.89
C THR A 120 12.65 3.82 1.85
N THR A 121 12.45 2.51 1.96
CA THR A 121 12.90 1.48 1.00
C THR A 121 11.76 0.84 0.22
N SER A 122 10.66 1.55 0.04
CA SER A 122 9.49 1.11 -0.73
C SER A 122 8.78 -0.12 -0.17
N LYS A 123 8.87 -0.36 1.14
CA LYS A 123 8.14 -1.40 1.84
C LYS A 123 6.95 -0.78 2.58
N TYR A 124 5.75 -0.85 2.00
CA TYR A 124 4.58 -0.11 2.48
C TYR A 124 3.53 -0.96 3.19
N ASN A 125 3.72 -2.28 3.34
CA ASN A 125 2.68 -3.19 3.84
C ASN A 125 2.20 -2.83 5.24
N ARG A 126 3.11 -2.55 6.19
CA ARG A 126 2.75 -2.17 7.56
C ARG A 126 2.04 -0.82 7.61
N TYR A 127 2.53 0.14 6.83
CA TYR A 127 1.88 1.45 6.71
C TYR A 127 0.47 1.35 6.11
N ALA A 128 0.30 0.58 5.03
CA ALA A 128 -1.01 0.36 4.40
C ALA A 128 -2.00 -0.29 5.39
N LEU A 129 -1.54 -1.30 6.12
CA LEU A 129 -2.35 -1.96 7.14
C LEU A 129 -2.76 -0.98 8.24
N TRP A 130 -1.82 -0.19 8.76
CA TRP A 130 -2.07 0.82 9.78
C TRP A 130 -3.08 1.89 9.32
N LEU A 131 -2.95 2.39 8.08
CA LEU A 131 -3.92 3.34 7.52
C LEU A 131 -5.33 2.77 7.51
N VAL A 132 -5.50 1.52 7.06
CA VAL A 132 -6.82 0.90 6.96
C VAL A 132 -7.37 0.55 8.34
N THR A 133 -6.57 -0.11 9.19
CA THR A 133 -7.08 -0.68 10.44
C THR A 133 -7.21 0.33 11.57
N GLN A 134 -6.32 1.32 11.62
CA GLN A 134 -6.31 2.29 12.72
C GLN A 134 -6.82 3.67 12.32
N GLN A 135 -6.71 4.04 11.04
CA GLN A 135 -7.15 5.37 10.58
C GLN A 135 -8.40 5.30 9.71
N GLY A 136 -8.86 4.11 9.30
CA GLY A 136 -10.00 3.96 8.41
C GLY A 136 -9.79 4.60 7.04
N ILE A 137 -8.56 4.59 6.52
CA ILE A 137 -8.20 5.25 5.27
C ILE A 137 -7.68 4.22 4.26
N VAL A 138 -8.26 4.20 3.07
CA VAL A 138 -7.75 3.42 1.93
C VAL A 138 -6.96 4.32 1.00
N ASN A 139 -5.69 3.98 0.79
CA ASN A 139 -4.80 4.66 -0.13
C ASN A 139 -4.37 3.72 -1.26
N THR A 140 -4.74 4.05 -2.49
CA THR A 140 -4.40 3.27 -3.70
C THR A 140 -3.10 3.73 -4.36
N SER A 141 -2.48 4.80 -3.86
CA SER A 141 -1.31 5.47 -4.45
C SER A 141 -0.15 5.62 -3.47
N ILE A 142 -0.03 4.72 -2.48
CA ILE A 142 0.99 4.81 -1.41
C ILE A 142 2.40 5.02 -1.98
N ARG A 143 2.76 4.29 -3.03
CA ARG A 143 4.07 4.42 -3.65
C ARG A 143 4.35 5.85 -4.12
N ASP A 144 3.37 6.51 -4.71
CA ASP A 144 3.53 7.86 -5.24
C ASP A 144 3.64 8.90 -4.12
N ASP A 145 3.01 8.64 -2.98
CA ASP A 145 3.09 9.51 -1.80
C ASP A 145 4.46 9.47 -1.14
N PHE A 146 5.11 8.30 -1.09
CA PHE A 146 6.43 8.13 -0.46
C PHE A 146 7.58 8.29 -1.44
N SER A 147 7.50 7.71 -2.63
CA SER A 147 8.51 7.90 -3.67
C SER A 147 7.92 7.62 -5.05
N ALA A 148 7.83 8.62 -5.87
CA ALA A 148 7.47 8.46 -7.30
C ALA A 148 8.57 7.77 -8.13
N GLY A 149 9.63 7.28 -7.49
CA GLY A 149 10.88 6.87 -8.15
C GLY A 149 11.75 8.07 -8.52
N GLY A 150 12.93 7.79 -9.08
CA GLY A 150 13.88 8.82 -9.44
C GLY A 150 14.89 9.13 -8.35
N GLN A 151 15.70 10.15 -8.62
CA GLN A 151 16.81 10.54 -7.77
C GLN A 151 16.78 12.05 -7.54
N VAL A 152 17.41 12.48 -6.47
CA VAL A 152 17.54 13.87 -6.04
C VAL A 152 18.96 14.11 -5.55
N TYR A 153 19.47 15.31 -5.74
CA TYR A 153 20.74 15.69 -5.14
C TYR A 153 20.50 16.18 -3.71
N MET A 154 21.22 15.59 -2.77
CA MET A 154 21.17 15.92 -1.35
C MET A 154 22.55 16.35 -0.89
N ARG A 155 22.58 17.25 0.10
CA ARG A 155 23.83 17.74 0.66
C ARG A 155 24.20 16.98 1.92
N THR A 156 25.46 16.61 2.02
CA THR A 156 26.06 16.04 3.23
C THR A 156 26.50 17.15 4.20
N LYS A 157 26.81 16.81 5.44
CA LYS A 157 27.38 17.77 6.41
C LYS A 157 28.69 18.40 5.94
N SER A 158 29.49 17.66 5.17
CA SER A 158 30.73 18.18 4.57
C SER A 158 30.48 19.13 3.40
N GLY A 159 29.20 19.38 3.03
CA GLY A 159 28.81 20.24 1.93
C GLY A 159 28.89 19.61 0.55
N VAL A 160 29.22 18.32 0.46
CA VAL A 160 29.27 17.58 -0.81
C VAL A 160 27.83 17.23 -1.25
N GLU A 161 27.54 17.46 -2.52
CA GLU A 161 26.27 17.03 -3.12
C GLU A 161 26.39 15.58 -3.60
N ILE A 162 25.46 14.74 -3.19
CA ILE A 162 25.40 13.33 -3.59
C ILE A 162 24.02 13.00 -4.14
N GLN A 163 23.98 12.05 -5.05
CA GLN A 163 22.75 11.58 -5.65
C GLN A 163 22.10 10.54 -4.73
N MET A 164 20.84 10.80 -4.34
CA MET A 164 20.05 9.99 -3.41
C MET A 164 18.72 9.59 -4.04
N PRO A 165 18.08 8.49 -3.59
CA PRO A 165 16.70 8.21 -3.95
C PRO A 165 15.76 9.38 -3.61
N ALA A 166 14.76 9.63 -4.45
CA ALA A 166 13.84 10.77 -4.31
C ALA A 166 13.08 10.82 -2.97
N VAL A 167 13.00 9.69 -2.27
CA VAL A 167 12.41 9.61 -0.93
C VAL A 167 13.09 10.55 0.08
N TYR A 168 14.39 10.79 -0.04
CA TYR A 168 15.12 11.69 0.87
C TYR A 168 14.72 13.15 0.67
N GLY A 169 14.46 13.58 -0.57
CA GLY A 169 13.89 14.91 -0.83
C GLY A 169 12.48 15.08 -0.26
N ARG A 170 11.70 13.99 -0.19
CA ARG A 170 10.40 14.02 0.48
C ARG A 170 10.54 14.08 2.00
N ILE A 171 11.48 13.37 2.59
CA ILE A 171 11.81 13.49 4.03
C ILE A 171 12.20 14.93 4.34
N GLU A 172 13.05 15.55 3.54
CA GLU A 172 13.42 16.97 3.71
C GLU A 172 12.20 17.88 3.65
N LYS A 173 11.34 17.69 2.64
CA LYS A 173 10.08 18.44 2.49
C LYS A 173 9.21 18.35 3.74
N TYR A 174 9.09 17.17 4.33
CA TYR A 174 8.22 16.90 5.47
C TYR A 174 8.94 16.93 6.82
N ARG A 175 10.23 17.34 6.88
CA ARG A 175 11.06 17.28 8.09
C ARG A 175 10.42 17.84 9.35
N LYS A 176 9.70 18.98 9.24
CA LYS A 176 9.03 19.59 10.39
C LYS A 176 7.89 18.73 10.93
N LYS A 177 7.09 18.11 10.03
CA LYS A 177 6.00 17.23 10.40
C LYS A 177 6.52 15.89 10.95
N ILE A 178 7.61 15.37 10.37
CA ILE A 178 8.29 14.14 10.86
C ILE A 178 8.83 14.40 12.26
N LYS A 179 9.54 15.52 12.47
CA LYS A 179 10.08 15.90 13.80
C LYS A 179 8.95 16.03 14.83
N LYS A 180 7.85 16.68 14.48
CA LYS A 180 6.66 16.78 15.33
C LYS A 180 6.11 15.41 15.68
N ALA A 181 5.88 14.55 14.69
CA ALA A 181 5.33 13.20 14.87
C ALA A 181 6.20 12.30 15.75
N LEU A 182 7.53 12.41 15.67
CA LEU A 182 8.47 11.67 16.53
C LEU A 182 8.24 11.94 18.04
N TYR A 183 7.79 13.13 18.39
CA TYR A 183 7.52 13.50 19.78
C TYR A 183 6.04 13.41 20.18
N GLU A 184 5.12 13.28 19.22
CA GLU A 184 3.68 13.08 19.47
C GLU A 184 3.35 11.62 19.83
N PHE A 185 4.06 10.66 19.26
CA PHE A 185 3.84 9.25 19.60
C PHE A 185 4.41 8.95 21.00
N ASP A 186 3.69 8.11 21.74
CA ASP A 186 4.18 7.56 23.00
C ASP A 186 5.36 6.59 22.77
N ALA A 187 6.12 6.34 23.83
CA ALA A 187 7.31 5.49 23.75
C ALA A 187 6.97 4.03 23.38
N GLU A 188 5.85 3.50 23.89
CA GLU A 188 5.43 2.11 23.65
C GLU A 188 5.10 1.89 22.17
N THR A 189 4.38 2.84 21.54
CA THR A 189 4.09 2.82 20.11
C THR A 189 5.37 2.82 19.28
N LEU A 190 6.35 3.68 19.61
CA LEU A 190 7.62 3.74 18.89
C LEU A 190 8.47 2.48 19.11
N GLN A 191 8.56 1.97 20.33
CA GLN A 191 9.26 0.71 20.63
C GLN A 191 8.72 -0.45 19.79
N SER A 192 7.40 -0.61 19.78
CA SER A 192 6.74 -1.64 18.99
C SER A 192 6.95 -1.46 17.48
N SER A 193 6.88 -0.22 16.99
CA SER A 193 7.04 0.07 15.57
C SER A 193 8.47 -0.15 15.06
N TRP A 194 9.46 0.21 15.87
CA TRP A 194 10.88 0.15 15.51
C TRP A 194 11.58 -1.15 15.91
N ASP A 195 10.88 -1.98 16.69
CA ASP A 195 11.45 -3.21 17.29
C ASP A 195 12.72 -2.90 18.10
N VAL A 196 12.58 -2.00 19.08
CA VAL A 196 13.65 -1.56 19.99
C VAL A 196 13.19 -1.65 21.43
N ALA A 197 14.14 -1.88 22.34
CA ALA A 197 13.86 -2.02 23.77
C ALA A 197 13.55 -0.70 24.46
N THR A 198 14.17 0.39 24.00
CA THR A 198 14.08 1.71 24.64
C THR A 198 13.96 2.82 23.60
N ILE A 199 13.39 3.93 24.01
CA ILE A 199 13.34 5.16 23.22
C ILE A 199 14.26 6.19 23.86
N ASP A 200 15.18 6.71 23.07
CA ASP A 200 16.15 7.72 23.49
C ASP A 200 15.47 9.10 23.67
N GLU A 201 16.06 9.99 24.45
CA GLU A 201 15.61 11.37 24.58
C GLU A 201 15.67 12.09 23.21
N ASP A 202 16.75 11.89 22.44
CA ASP A 202 16.83 12.34 21.05
C ASP A 202 16.23 11.32 20.10
N ARG A 203 14.91 11.35 19.99
CA ARG A 203 14.14 10.48 19.11
C ARG A 203 14.47 10.69 17.63
N VAL A 204 14.90 11.88 17.25
CA VAL A 204 15.30 12.19 15.88
C VAL A 204 16.56 11.43 15.53
N MET A 205 17.58 11.49 16.39
CA MET A 205 18.83 10.77 16.17
C MET A 205 18.63 9.25 16.20
N GLN A 206 17.80 8.75 17.11
CA GLN A 206 17.46 7.33 17.15
C GLN A 206 16.78 6.87 15.85
N TRP A 207 15.79 7.63 15.36
CA TRP A 207 15.13 7.35 14.09
C TRP A 207 16.10 7.41 12.90
N ILE A 208 16.98 8.40 12.84
CA ILE A 208 18.05 8.50 11.83
C ILE A 208 18.91 7.24 11.83
N ASN A 209 19.34 6.77 12.99
CA ASN A 209 20.16 5.57 13.13
C ASN A 209 19.42 4.32 12.62
N ILE A 210 18.12 4.21 12.91
CA ILE A 210 17.27 3.10 12.42
C ILE A 210 17.16 3.13 10.90
N VAL A 211 16.88 4.29 10.30
CA VAL A 211 16.79 4.44 8.84
C VAL A 211 18.13 4.11 8.20
N ALA A 212 19.22 4.64 8.72
CA ALA A 212 20.57 4.42 8.19
C ALA A 212 20.98 2.94 8.25
N SER A 213 20.73 2.25 9.37
CA SER A 213 21.15 0.87 9.55
C SER A 213 20.26 -0.17 8.87
N LYS A 214 18.93 0.09 8.83
CA LYS A 214 17.95 -0.91 8.34
C LYS A 214 17.40 -0.59 6.96
N CYS A 215 17.47 0.66 6.50
CA CYS A 215 16.71 1.17 5.37
C CYS A 215 17.54 2.07 4.43
N ASN A 216 18.76 1.68 4.09
CA ASN A 216 19.75 2.52 3.40
C ASN A 216 19.88 2.31 1.89
N TYR A 217 19.06 1.49 1.26
CA TYR A 217 19.20 1.12 -0.17
C TYR A 217 20.57 0.58 -0.59
N GLY A 218 21.39 0.09 0.37
CA GLY A 218 22.75 -0.37 0.10
C GLY A 218 23.78 0.75 -0.11
N MET A 219 23.43 2.01 0.18
CA MET A 219 24.36 3.15 0.06
C MET A 219 25.39 3.26 1.20
N GLY A 220 25.25 2.46 2.22
CA GLY A 220 26.04 2.53 3.43
C GLY A 220 25.44 3.46 4.50
N ASP A 221 25.51 2.99 5.74
CA ASP A 221 24.87 3.62 6.90
C ASP A 221 25.36 5.05 7.14
N SER A 222 26.68 5.26 6.99
CA SER A 222 27.32 6.56 7.23
C SER A 222 26.82 7.64 6.26
N VAL A 223 26.63 7.30 4.98
CA VAL A 223 26.15 8.23 3.96
C VAL A 223 24.72 8.65 4.24
N VAL A 224 23.85 7.68 4.50
CA VAL A 224 22.43 7.94 4.80
C VAL A 224 22.30 8.75 6.09
N LYS A 225 23.08 8.39 7.11
CA LYS A 225 23.09 9.11 8.38
C LYS A 225 23.50 10.57 8.19
N ASP A 226 24.59 10.83 7.46
CA ASP A 226 25.13 12.17 7.22
C ASP A 226 24.11 13.07 6.51
N VAL A 227 23.42 12.54 5.49
CA VAL A 227 22.37 13.28 4.78
C VAL A 227 21.17 13.56 5.70
N LEU A 228 20.69 12.56 6.45
CA LEU A 228 19.56 12.75 7.35
C LEU A 228 19.87 13.73 8.48
N GLU A 229 21.08 13.67 9.03
CA GLU A 229 21.51 14.65 10.02
C GLU A 229 21.54 16.08 9.42
N CYS A 230 21.97 16.25 8.17
CA CYS A 230 21.92 17.54 7.49
C CYS A 230 20.48 18.05 7.26
N ILE A 231 19.51 17.15 7.10
CA ILE A 231 18.08 17.52 6.96
C ILE A 231 17.49 17.99 8.30
N PHE A 232 17.87 17.37 9.42
CA PHE A 232 17.19 17.55 10.71
C PHE A 232 17.90 18.49 11.67
N TYR A 233 19.18 18.70 11.51
CA TYR A 233 20.02 19.57 12.34
C TYR A 233 20.72 20.67 11.51
#